data_465c106ec00ee2fc2a296264001a8b38
#
_entry.id   465c106ec00ee2fc2a296264001a8b38
#
_cell.length_a   1.000
_cell.length_b   1.000
_cell.length_c   1.000
_cell.angle_alpha   90.00
_cell.angle_beta   90.00
_cell.angle_gamma   90.00
#
_symmetry.space_group_name_H-M   'P 1'
#
loop_
_entity.id
_entity.type
_entity.pdbx_description
1 polymer ?
#
loop_
_entity_poly.entity_id
_entity_poly.type
_entity_poly.pdbx_seq_one_letter_code
_entity_poly.pdbx_strand_id
1 'polypeptide(L)'
;MRNFVLHAVIGFVGLLAIAFAASAAQPFEMKAFRDAQASGKTILVDVTAPWCPTCKLPKPILQSVEKERPNLLVYEVDFDTAKDVLRHFRVQAQSTLIVFKGGTEVGRSTGDTDPARIRTLIGKGF
;
A
#
# COMPACT_ATOMS: atom_id res chain seq x y z
N MET A 1 -67.58 -8.37 -17.35
CA MET A 1 -66.57 -7.29 -17.32
C MET A 1 -65.66 -7.53 -16.11
N ARG A 2 -64.48 -8.04 -16.32
CA ARG A 2 -63.48 -8.30 -15.26
C ARG A 2 -62.21 -7.62 -15.65
N ASN A 3 -61.91 -6.53 -14.92
CA ASN A 3 -60.69 -5.73 -15.11
C ASN A 3 -59.53 -6.50 -14.48
N PHE A 4 -58.60 -6.97 -15.32
CA PHE A 4 -57.29 -7.44 -14.88
C PHE A 4 -56.37 -6.24 -14.76
N VAL A 5 -56.07 -5.86 -13.52
CA VAL A 5 -55.02 -4.88 -13.20
C VAL A 5 -53.71 -5.61 -13.19
N LEU A 6 -52.91 -5.36 -14.23
CA LEU A 6 -51.54 -5.89 -14.36
C LEU A 6 -50.59 -5.05 -13.51
N HIS A 7 -50.16 -5.56 -12.36
CA HIS A 7 -49.16 -4.90 -11.55
C HIS A 7 -47.77 -5.24 -12.12
N ALA A 8 -47.19 -4.26 -12.78
CA ALA A 8 -45.78 -4.32 -13.19
C ALA A 8 -44.88 -4.07 -11.97
N VAL A 9 -44.27 -5.15 -11.47
CA VAL A 9 -43.20 -5.03 -10.44
C VAL A 9 -41.91 -4.64 -11.15
N ILE A 10 -41.56 -3.37 -11.06
CA ILE A 10 -40.26 -2.88 -11.52
C ILE A 10 -39.23 -3.25 -10.46
N GLY A 11 -38.50 -4.34 -10.71
CA GLY A 11 -37.36 -4.73 -9.89
C GLY A 11 -36.21 -3.73 -10.04
N PHE A 12 -35.97 -2.92 -9.01
CA PHE A 12 -34.83 -2.02 -8.94
C PHE A 12 -33.59 -2.87 -8.58
N VAL A 13 -32.83 -3.29 -9.58
CA VAL A 13 -31.53 -3.92 -9.37
C VAL A 13 -30.55 -2.80 -8.99
N GLY A 14 -30.37 -2.63 -7.68
CA GLY A 14 -29.36 -1.73 -7.16
C GLY A 14 -27.96 -2.25 -7.50
N LEU A 15 -27.30 -1.59 -8.43
CA LEU A 15 -25.88 -1.82 -8.73
C LEU A 15 -25.05 -1.34 -7.54
N LEU A 16 -24.64 -2.28 -6.69
CA LEU A 16 -23.72 -1.97 -5.58
C LEU A 16 -22.33 -1.67 -6.19
N ALA A 17 -22.04 -0.40 -6.41
CA ALA A 17 -20.71 0.03 -6.80
C ALA A 17 -19.79 -0.17 -5.59
N ILE A 18 -18.99 -1.25 -5.60
CA ILE A 18 -17.89 -1.44 -4.64
C ILE A 18 -16.83 -0.45 -5.02
N ALA A 19 -16.80 0.70 -4.35
CA ALA A 19 -15.71 1.65 -4.45
C ALA A 19 -14.47 0.98 -3.81
N PHE A 20 -13.54 0.52 -4.65
CA PHE A 20 -12.19 0.20 -4.18
C PHE A 20 -11.54 1.50 -3.76
N ALA A 21 -11.57 1.80 -2.46
CA ALA A 21 -10.74 2.86 -1.91
C ALA A 21 -9.28 2.49 -2.17
N ALA A 22 -8.53 3.39 -2.85
CA ALA A 22 -7.08 3.26 -2.96
C ALA A 22 -6.53 3.11 -1.53
N SER A 23 -5.76 2.05 -1.28
CA SER A 23 -5.21 1.78 0.05
C SER A 23 -4.20 2.88 0.38
N ALA A 24 -4.55 3.78 1.30
CA ALA A 24 -3.60 4.74 1.84
C ALA A 24 -2.54 4.01 2.68
N ALA A 25 -1.34 4.61 2.78
CA ALA A 25 -0.29 4.11 3.66
C ALA A 25 -0.84 3.89 5.08
N GLN A 26 -0.52 2.76 5.68
CA GLN A 26 -1.04 2.35 6.99
C GLN A 26 0.12 1.99 7.93
N PRO A 27 -0.06 2.12 9.25
CA PRO A 27 0.93 1.68 10.22
C PRO A 27 1.29 0.20 10.02
N PHE A 28 2.58 -0.13 10.16
CA PHE A 28 3.04 -1.50 10.02
C PHE A 28 2.48 -2.39 11.14
N GLU A 29 1.95 -3.53 10.75
CA GLU A 29 1.50 -4.58 11.65
C GLU A 29 1.97 -5.92 11.09
N MET A 30 2.72 -6.70 11.89
CA MET A 30 3.42 -7.91 11.43
C MET A 30 2.46 -8.97 10.90
N LYS A 31 1.30 -9.14 11.53
CA LYS A 31 0.32 -10.13 11.07
C LYS A 31 -0.27 -9.73 9.71
N ALA A 32 -0.67 -8.46 9.56
CA ALA A 32 -1.20 -7.96 8.30
C ALA A 32 -0.17 -8.04 7.17
N PHE A 33 1.10 -7.73 7.47
CA PHE A 33 2.20 -7.88 6.52
C PHE A 33 2.38 -9.33 6.07
N ARG A 34 2.39 -10.30 6.99
CA ARG A 34 2.50 -11.73 6.65
C ARG A 34 1.32 -12.24 5.84
N ASP A 35 0.11 -11.81 6.19
CA ASP A 35 -1.10 -12.18 5.44
C ASP A 35 -1.05 -11.63 4.01
N ALA A 36 -0.58 -10.39 3.83
CA ALA A 36 -0.36 -9.79 2.52
C ALA A 36 0.70 -10.54 1.70
N GLN A 37 1.80 -10.95 2.33
CA GLN A 37 2.83 -11.77 1.69
C GLN A 37 2.26 -13.12 1.24
N ALA A 38 1.51 -13.81 2.10
CA ALA A 38 0.87 -15.09 1.77
C ALA A 38 -0.15 -14.97 0.63
N SER A 39 -0.77 -13.81 0.48
CA SER A 39 -1.70 -13.50 -0.61
C SER A 39 -1.02 -13.04 -1.90
N GLY A 40 0.30 -13.02 -1.96
CA GLY A 40 1.07 -12.63 -3.15
C GLY A 40 1.01 -11.15 -3.50
N LYS A 41 0.68 -10.29 -2.53
CA LYS A 41 0.56 -8.84 -2.73
C LYS A 41 1.90 -8.18 -3.02
N THR A 42 1.87 -7.06 -3.74
CA THR A 42 3.00 -6.14 -3.82
C THR A 42 2.96 -5.24 -2.60
N ILE A 43 4.05 -5.19 -1.85
CA ILE A 43 4.14 -4.48 -0.58
C ILE A 43 5.33 -3.53 -0.61
N LEU A 44 5.11 -2.30 -0.20
CA LEU A 44 6.15 -1.33 0.12
C LEU A 44 6.20 -1.12 1.63
N VAL A 45 7.36 -1.28 2.23
CA VAL A 45 7.64 -0.88 3.61
C VAL A 45 8.42 0.43 3.56
N ASP A 46 7.84 1.49 4.14
CA ASP A 46 8.41 2.83 4.23
C ASP A 46 8.86 3.09 5.67
N VAL A 47 10.18 3.05 5.89
CA VAL A 47 10.78 3.36 7.19
C VAL A 47 10.99 4.86 7.29
N THR A 48 10.22 5.53 8.12
CA THR A 48 10.13 6.98 8.21
C THR A 48 10.27 7.47 9.66
N ALA A 49 10.47 8.76 9.84
CA ALA A 49 10.44 9.41 11.15
C ALA A 49 9.85 10.82 11.01
N PRO A 50 9.10 11.34 12.01
CA PRO A 50 8.47 12.66 11.91
C PRO A 50 9.47 13.81 11.74
N TRP A 51 10.67 13.69 12.31
CA TRP A 51 11.75 14.68 12.28
C TRP A 51 12.64 14.61 11.04
N CYS A 52 12.48 13.58 10.20
CA CYS A 52 13.38 13.28 9.09
C CYS A 52 13.00 14.08 7.83
N PRO A 53 13.79 15.10 7.41
CA PRO A 53 13.49 15.86 6.20
C PRO A 53 13.54 15.01 4.93
N THR A 54 14.52 14.10 4.83
CA THR A 54 14.68 13.20 3.68
C THR A 54 13.48 12.26 3.53
N CYS A 55 12.86 11.82 4.63
CA CYS A 55 11.69 10.94 4.60
C CYS A 55 10.43 11.61 4.04
N LYS A 56 10.37 12.94 4.07
CA LYS A 56 9.23 13.71 3.58
C LYS A 56 9.19 13.79 2.05
N LEU A 57 10.34 13.73 1.41
CA LEU A 57 10.47 13.90 -0.04
C LEU A 57 9.84 12.75 -0.85
N PRO A 58 9.98 11.48 -0.47
CA PRO A 58 9.30 10.38 -1.15
C PRO A 58 7.78 10.39 -1.00
N LYS A 59 7.20 10.95 0.06
CA LYS A 59 5.76 10.84 0.36
C LYS A 59 4.83 11.21 -0.79
N PRO A 60 4.99 12.36 -1.48
CA PRO A 60 4.13 12.68 -2.62
C PRO A 60 4.27 11.68 -3.77
N ILE A 61 5.47 11.12 -3.96
CA ILE A 61 5.75 10.11 -4.99
C ILE A 61 5.01 8.83 -4.65
N LEU A 62 5.11 8.36 -3.39
CA LEU A 62 4.42 7.17 -2.92
C LEU A 62 2.91 7.30 -3.04
N GLN A 63 2.35 8.43 -2.63
CA GLN A 63 0.91 8.73 -2.76
C GLN A 63 0.44 8.70 -4.22
N SER A 64 1.25 9.22 -5.15
CA SER A 64 0.96 9.16 -6.58
C SER A 64 0.96 7.71 -7.09
N VAL A 65 1.96 6.91 -6.70
CA VAL A 65 2.06 5.50 -7.09
C VAL A 65 0.91 4.67 -6.50
N GLU A 66 0.50 4.92 -5.26
CA GLU A 66 -0.66 4.25 -4.64
C GLU A 66 -1.95 4.48 -5.44
N LYS A 67 -2.17 5.70 -5.92
CA LYS A 67 -3.33 6.04 -6.76
C LYS A 67 -3.28 5.35 -8.13
N GLU A 68 -2.10 5.26 -8.71
CA GLU A 68 -1.88 4.62 -10.01
C GLU A 68 -1.95 3.08 -9.92
N ARG A 69 -1.60 2.53 -8.76
CA ARG A 69 -1.50 1.08 -8.50
C ARG A 69 -2.28 0.69 -7.24
N PRO A 70 -3.62 0.54 -7.32
CA PRO A 70 -4.47 0.25 -6.16
C PRO A 70 -4.12 -1.07 -5.45
N ASN A 71 -3.39 -1.97 -6.12
CA ASN A 71 -2.95 -3.25 -5.56
C ASN A 71 -1.66 -3.15 -4.74
N LEU A 72 -1.01 -1.98 -4.70
CA LEU A 72 0.14 -1.73 -3.84
C LEU A 72 -0.33 -1.53 -2.41
N LEU A 73 0.24 -2.29 -1.48
CA LEU A 73 0.07 -2.07 -0.05
C LEU A 73 1.29 -1.32 0.48
N VAL A 74 1.06 -0.21 1.17
CA VAL A 74 2.12 0.59 1.79
C VAL A 74 1.99 0.53 3.30
N TYR A 75 3.06 0.07 3.97
CA TYR A 75 3.17 0.04 5.43
C TYR A 75 4.24 1.04 5.88
N GLU A 76 3.87 1.94 6.78
CA GLU A 76 4.81 2.86 7.42
C GLU A 76 5.37 2.25 8.70
N VAL A 77 6.69 2.31 8.86
CA VAL A 77 7.42 1.89 10.04
C VAL A 77 8.07 3.10 10.69
N ASP A 78 7.74 3.37 11.94
CA ASP A 78 8.37 4.43 12.71
C ASP A 78 9.79 3.99 13.15
N PHE A 79 10.80 4.70 12.64
CA PHE A 79 12.20 4.42 12.93
C PHE A 79 12.55 4.55 14.43
N ASP A 80 11.87 5.45 15.13
CA ASP A 80 12.21 5.73 16.54
C ASP A 80 11.61 4.69 17.50
N THR A 81 10.43 4.15 17.18
CA THR A 81 9.67 3.30 18.10
C THR A 81 9.60 1.83 17.70
N ALA A 82 9.63 1.51 16.40
CA ALA A 82 9.43 0.14 15.90
C ALA A 82 10.73 -0.68 15.84
N LYS A 83 11.52 -0.72 16.93
CA LYS A 83 12.85 -1.31 16.93
C LYS A 83 12.88 -2.81 16.58
N ASP A 84 11.85 -3.57 16.95
CA ASP A 84 11.75 -4.99 16.60
C ASP A 84 11.54 -5.20 15.11
N VAL A 85 10.73 -4.33 14.47
CA VAL A 85 10.48 -4.34 13.03
C VAL A 85 11.74 -3.97 12.27
N LEU A 86 12.48 -2.96 12.74
CA LEU A 86 13.76 -2.57 12.13
C LEU A 86 14.78 -3.72 12.18
N ARG A 87 14.86 -4.43 13.31
CA ARG A 87 15.72 -5.63 13.42
C ARG A 87 15.28 -6.73 12.46
N HIS A 88 13.97 -6.98 12.38
CA HIS A 88 13.40 -7.97 11.47
C HIS A 88 13.79 -7.71 10.00
N PHE A 89 13.70 -6.47 9.56
CA PHE A 89 14.08 -6.07 8.20
C PHE A 89 15.56 -5.73 8.03
N ARG A 90 16.36 -5.77 9.10
CA ARG A 90 17.77 -5.36 9.11
C ARG A 90 17.96 -3.93 8.59
N VAL A 91 17.11 -3.02 9.04
CA VAL A 91 17.16 -1.60 8.70
C VAL A 91 17.94 -0.85 9.74
N GLN A 92 18.91 -0.04 9.31
CA GLN A 92 19.81 0.73 10.17
C GLN A 92 19.61 2.25 10.04
N ALA A 93 18.84 2.70 9.07
CA ALA A 93 18.60 4.12 8.83
C ALA A 93 17.15 4.38 8.43
N GLN A 94 16.66 5.56 8.80
CA GLN A 94 15.40 6.11 8.32
C GLN A 94 15.47 6.39 6.81
N SER A 95 14.32 6.69 6.21
CA SER A 95 14.17 6.87 4.76
C SER A 95 14.62 5.64 3.96
N THR A 96 14.30 4.46 4.48
CA THR A 96 14.53 3.19 3.80
C THR A 96 13.21 2.69 3.22
N LEU A 97 13.23 2.40 1.92
CA LEU A 97 12.12 1.79 1.19
C LEU A 97 12.47 0.34 0.88
N ILE A 98 11.56 -0.59 1.19
CA ILE A 98 11.74 -2.02 0.91
C ILE A 98 10.51 -2.51 0.14
N VAL A 99 10.74 -3.14 -1.02
CA VAL A 99 9.66 -3.67 -1.86
C VAL A 99 9.66 -5.17 -1.84
N PHE A 100 8.47 -5.74 -1.65
CA PHE A 100 8.22 -7.17 -1.67
C PHE A 100 7.23 -7.52 -2.78
N LYS A 101 7.46 -8.67 -3.40
CA LYS A 101 6.47 -9.36 -4.21
C LYS A 101 6.10 -10.65 -3.49
N GLY A 102 4.92 -10.67 -2.86
CA GLY A 102 4.58 -11.74 -1.93
C GLY A 102 5.63 -11.88 -0.82
N GLY A 103 6.14 -13.07 -0.59
CA GLY A 103 7.16 -13.36 0.43
C GLY A 103 8.58 -12.94 0.07
N THR A 104 8.85 -12.43 -1.14
CA THR A 104 10.20 -12.15 -1.63
C THR A 104 10.49 -10.66 -1.64
N GLU A 105 11.58 -10.25 -0.96
CA GLU A 105 12.12 -8.90 -1.13
C GLU A 105 12.72 -8.76 -2.51
N VAL A 106 12.22 -7.81 -3.30
CA VAL A 106 12.67 -7.59 -4.69
C VAL A 106 13.58 -6.37 -4.84
N GLY A 107 13.69 -5.55 -3.81
CA GLY A 107 14.61 -4.42 -3.78
C GLY A 107 14.44 -3.52 -2.57
N ARG A 108 15.46 -2.73 -2.31
CA ARG A 108 15.44 -1.68 -1.28
C ARG A 108 16.32 -0.50 -1.66
N SER A 109 16.03 0.65 -1.07
CA SER A 109 16.89 1.84 -1.14
C SER A 109 16.87 2.59 0.18
N THR A 110 17.93 3.31 0.47
CA THR A 110 18.05 4.17 1.65
C THR A 110 18.41 5.58 1.22
N GLY A 111 17.65 6.58 1.68
CA GLY A 111 17.88 7.99 1.41
C GLY A 111 17.57 8.41 -0.03
N ASP A 112 16.91 7.59 -0.81
CA ASP A 112 16.57 7.93 -2.19
C ASP A 112 15.38 8.91 -2.22
N THR A 113 15.53 9.96 -3.02
CA THR A 113 14.51 11.01 -3.19
C THR A 113 14.17 11.26 -4.67
N ASP A 114 14.83 10.54 -5.57
CA ASP A 114 14.58 10.67 -7.01
C ASP A 114 13.31 9.95 -7.43
N PRO A 115 12.33 10.65 -8.03
CA PRO A 115 11.06 10.06 -8.41
C PRO A 115 11.18 8.87 -9.37
N ALA A 116 12.08 8.95 -10.34
CA ALA A 116 12.23 7.89 -11.34
C ALA A 116 12.82 6.61 -10.71
N ARG A 117 13.82 6.75 -9.84
CA ARG A 117 14.42 5.61 -9.12
C ARG A 117 13.44 4.97 -8.15
N ILE A 118 12.68 5.77 -7.40
CA ILE A 118 11.65 5.26 -6.48
C ILE A 118 10.57 4.49 -7.26
N ARG A 119 10.09 5.02 -8.38
CA ARG A 119 9.10 4.34 -9.24
C ARG A 119 9.68 3.04 -9.82
N THR A 120 10.93 3.03 -10.25
CA THR A 120 11.62 1.84 -10.74
C THR A 120 11.73 0.78 -9.65
N LEU A 121 12.09 1.18 -8.42
CA LEU A 121 12.17 0.28 -7.29
C LEU A 121 10.80 -0.38 -7.01
N ILE A 122 9.75 0.41 -6.90
CA ILE A 122 8.39 -0.10 -6.65
C ILE A 122 7.92 -1.00 -7.80
N GLY A 123 8.26 -0.65 -9.03
CA GLY A 123 7.93 -1.43 -10.22
C GLY A 123 8.44 -2.87 -10.20
N LYS A 124 9.50 -3.17 -9.44
CA LYS A 124 10.01 -4.54 -9.28
C LYS A 124 9.04 -5.49 -8.57
N GLY A 125 8.06 -4.96 -7.87
CA GLY A 125 7.03 -5.73 -7.17
C GLY A 125 5.86 -6.15 -8.06
N PHE A 126 5.80 -5.69 -9.29
CA PHE A 126 4.74 -5.99 -10.27
C PHE A 126 5.29 -6.78 -11.47
#